data_aa1cb5d16d2f1f221f6213ce17b9e2c6
#
_entry.id   aa1cb5d16d2f1f221f6213ce17b9e2c6
#
_cell.length_a   1.000
_cell.length_b   1.000
_cell.length_c   1.000
_cell.angle_alpha   90.00
_cell.angle_beta   90.00
_cell.angle_gamma   90.00
#
_symmetry.space_group_name_H-M   'P 1'
#
loop_
_entity.id
_entity.type
_entity.pdbx_description
1 polymer ?
#
loop_
_entity_poly.entity_id
_entity_poly.type
_entity_poly.pdbx_seq_one_letter_code
_entity_poly.pdbx_strand_id
1 'polypeptide(L)'
;MEIFILLVVLVVLVFAVGDIRRSLVTKPVFAIFKRILPPMSDTEREAMEAGDVWWDGELFSGRPDWQKLLDVPEPKLTADEQAFVDNQLAKLMDMLDDFKIVQQDRDLPKQVWDYLRKERFFAMIIGKDHGGLDFSPAANSYIVSKIASRSISAAVSVMVPNSLGPGELLTHYGTKEQKDYWLPRLADGTDIPCFALTGPEAGSDAGAIPDEGIICKGEHEGKEVVGIRLNWSKRYITLAPSATVLGLAFKLYDPEALLGRKKEIGITCALSP
;
A
#
# COMPACT_ATOMS: atom_id res chain seq x y z
N MET A 1 37.51 45.97 13.39
CA MET A 1 37.65 44.58 13.86
C MET A 1 36.59 44.25 14.92
N GLU A 2 36.42 45.09 15.93
CA GLU A 2 35.48 44.85 17.04
C GLU A 2 34.01 44.73 16.61
N ILE A 3 33.52 45.60 15.71
CA ILE A 3 32.16 45.56 15.20
C ILE A 3 31.88 44.26 14.42
N PHE A 4 32.86 43.75 13.67
CA PHE A 4 32.74 42.50 12.96
C PHE A 4 32.64 41.30 13.92
N ILE A 5 33.47 41.30 14.96
CA ILE A 5 33.43 40.28 16.01
C ILE A 5 32.09 40.28 16.74
N LEU A 6 31.58 41.48 17.06
CA LEU A 6 30.27 41.64 17.71
C LEU A 6 29.13 41.11 16.83
N LEU A 7 29.15 41.38 15.54
CA LEU A 7 28.18 40.83 14.57
C LEU A 7 28.23 39.31 14.48
N VAL A 8 29.43 38.71 14.44
CA VAL A 8 29.62 37.28 14.41
C VAL A 8 29.08 36.64 15.69
N VAL A 9 29.39 37.21 16.87
CA VAL A 9 28.87 36.75 18.15
C VAL A 9 27.35 36.83 18.20
N LEU A 10 26.76 37.91 17.72
CA LEU A 10 25.30 38.08 17.66
C LEU A 10 24.64 36.99 16.78
N VAL A 11 25.21 36.74 15.59
CA VAL A 11 24.69 35.69 14.70
C VAL A 11 24.80 34.32 15.36
N VAL A 12 25.95 34.02 15.96
CA VAL A 12 26.13 32.73 16.69
C VAL A 12 25.11 32.60 17.82
N LEU A 13 24.88 33.66 18.59
CA LEU A 13 23.87 33.63 19.68
C LEU A 13 22.47 33.39 19.13
N VAL A 14 22.08 34.05 18.04
CA VAL A 14 20.76 33.84 17.43
C VAL A 14 20.56 32.40 16.98
N PHE A 15 21.58 31.73 16.43
CA PHE A 15 21.44 30.35 15.95
C PHE A 15 21.73 29.28 17.00
N ALA A 16 22.59 29.56 17.97
CA ALA A 16 22.95 28.61 19.04
C ALA A 16 21.87 28.53 20.15
N VAL A 17 21.24 29.67 20.49
CA VAL A 17 20.19 29.70 21.53
C VAL A 17 18.84 29.35 20.92
N GLY A 18 18.32 28.17 21.27
CA GLY A 18 17.11 27.59 20.67
C GLY A 18 15.88 28.52 20.72
N ASP A 19 15.65 29.21 21.82
CA ASP A 19 14.46 30.08 21.97
C ASP A 19 14.58 31.36 21.14
N ILE A 20 15.80 31.93 21.04
CA ILE A 20 16.08 33.09 20.22
C ILE A 20 15.92 32.72 18.74
N ARG A 21 16.52 31.62 18.32
CA ARG A 21 16.38 31.08 16.95
C ARG A 21 14.91 30.83 16.60
N ARG A 22 14.15 30.18 17.49
CA ARG A 22 12.72 29.90 17.26
C ARG A 22 11.93 31.19 17.08
N SER A 23 12.18 32.18 17.92
CA SER A 23 11.45 33.45 17.92
C SER A 23 11.79 34.30 16.70
N LEU A 24 13.10 34.52 16.44
CA LEU A 24 13.56 35.48 15.41
C LEU A 24 13.68 34.91 14.02
N VAL A 25 13.88 33.58 13.90
CA VAL A 25 14.13 32.94 12.59
C VAL A 25 13.05 31.93 12.27
N THR A 26 12.89 30.88 13.11
CA THR A 26 12.06 29.75 12.74
C THR A 26 10.58 30.11 12.61
N LYS A 27 10.00 30.83 13.57
CA LYS A 27 8.58 31.23 13.50
C LYS A 27 8.24 32.15 12.34
N PRO A 28 9.01 33.22 12.03
CA PRO A 28 8.75 34.06 10.86
C PRO A 28 8.89 33.30 9.53
N VAL A 29 9.94 32.50 9.38
CA VAL A 29 10.17 31.68 8.18
C VAL A 29 9.03 30.66 8.02
N PHE A 30 8.66 29.97 9.08
CA PHE A 30 7.55 29.02 9.06
C PHE A 30 6.21 29.69 8.70
N ALA A 31 5.96 30.92 9.20
CA ALA A 31 4.75 31.65 8.84
C ALA A 31 4.70 32.02 7.34
N ILE A 32 5.87 32.31 6.74
CA ILE A 32 5.96 32.54 5.28
C ILE A 32 5.69 31.25 4.52
N PHE A 33 6.36 30.15 4.89
CA PHE A 33 6.15 28.85 4.24
C PHE A 33 4.69 28.40 4.32
N LYS A 34 4.04 28.55 5.48
CA LYS A 34 2.64 28.21 5.65
C LYS A 34 1.68 28.96 4.72
N ARG A 35 2.07 30.16 4.23
CA ARG A 35 1.27 30.93 3.27
C ARG A 35 1.53 30.53 1.83
N ILE A 36 2.72 29.97 1.54
CA ILE A 36 3.14 29.60 0.19
C ILE A 36 2.70 28.18 -0.14
N LEU A 37 2.61 27.30 0.86
CA LEU A 37 2.16 25.92 0.68
C LEU A 37 0.71 25.90 0.16
N PRO A 38 0.43 25.04 -0.83
CA PRO A 38 -0.95 24.83 -1.28
C PRO A 38 -1.81 24.31 -0.10
N PRO A 39 -3.11 24.61 -0.09
CA PRO A 39 -4.01 24.05 0.91
C PRO A 39 -4.03 22.53 0.78
N MET A 40 -4.03 21.85 1.92
CA MET A 40 -4.19 20.40 1.99
C MET A 40 -5.56 20.01 1.43
N SER A 41 -5.61 19.00 0.57
CA SER A 41 -6.86 18.44 0.08
C SER A 41 -7.63 17.73 1.19
N ASP A 42 -8.94 17.53 0.98
CA ASP A 42 -9.77 16.80 1.94
C ASP A 42 -9.27 15.36 2.12
N THR A 43 -8.86 14.70 1.04
CA THR A 43 -8.32 13.33 1.08
C THR A 43 -7.03 13.25 1.90
N GLU A 44 -6.09 14.20 1.72
CA GLU A 44 -4.86 14.24 2.52
C GLU A 44 -5.14 14.48 4.00
N ARG A 45 -6.09 15.36 4.31
CA ARG A 45 -6.48 15.62 5.69
C ARG A 45 -7.12 14.39 6.32
N GLU A 46 -8.05 13.73 5.65
CA GLU A 46 -8.70 12.49 6.12
C GLU A 46 -7.67 11.38 6.33
N ALA A 47 -6.70 11.23 5.42
CA ALA A 47 -5.62 10.26 5.57
C ALA A 47 -4.72 10.56 6.78
N MET A 48 -4.39 11.83 7.03
CA MET A 48 -3.61 12.22 8.20
C MET A 48 -4.38 12.08 9.51
N GLU A 49 -5.68 12.36 9.52
CA GLU A 49 -6.54 12.24 10.70
C GLU A 49 -6.85 10.76 11.03
N ALA A 50 -6.87 9.88 10.04
CA ALA A 50 -7.09 8.44 10.23
C ALA A 50 -5.83 7.69 10.67
N GLY A 51 -4.64 8.25 10.43
CA GLY A 51 -3.36 7.60 10.73
C GLY A 51 -2.90 7.81 12.16
N ASP A 52 -2.38 6.75 12.77
CA ASP A 52 -1.65 6.81 14.03
C ASP A 52 -0.16 6.97 13.75
N VAL A 53 0.50 7.81 14.54
CA VAL A 53 1.94 7.97 14.51
C VAL A 53 2.52 7.06 15.60
N TRP A 54 3.30 6.07 15.17
CA TRP A 54 3.99 5.18 16.10
C TRP A 54 5.39 5.73 16.45
N TRP A 55 6.35 4.87 16.74
CA TRP A 55 7.71 5.27 17.09
C TRP A 55 8.44 6.07 16.01
N ASP A 56 8.10 5.87 14.74
CA ASP A 56 8.65 6.64 13.62
C ASP A 56 8.46 8.16 13.77
N GLY A 57 7.41 8.60 14.47
CA GLY A 57 7.23 10.01 14.84
C GLY A 57 8.35 10.57 15.72
N GLU A 58 9.02 9.75 16.52
CA GLU A 58 10.15 10.16 17.34
C GLU A 58 11.34 10.65 16.49
N LEU A 59 11.52 10.11 15.27
CA LEU A 59 12.60 10.54 14.36
C LEU A 59 12.49 12.02 14.01
N PHE A 60 11.28 12.54 13.87
CA PHE A 60 11.02 13.94 13.55
C PHE A 60 11.21 14.89 14.75
N SER A 61 11.34 14.35 15.96
CA SER A 61 11.66 15.14 17.16
C SER A 61 13.10 15.67 17.16
N GLY A 62 14.00 15.07 16.37
CA GLY A 62 15.44 15.29 16.37
C GLY A 62 16.16 14.69 17.58
N ARG A 63 15.43 14.02 18.48
CA ARG A 63 15.94 13.29 19.66
C ARG A 63 15.08 12.06 19.93
N PRO A 64 15.11 11.06 19.01
CA PRO A 64 14.28 9.88 19.16
C PRO A 64 14.60 9.10 20.43
N ASP A 65 13.59 8.64 21.11
CA ASP A 65 13.71 7.73 22.23
C ASP A 65 13.90 6.30 21.72
N TRP A 66 15.15 5.90 21.58
CA TRP A 66 15.51 4.56 21.11
C TRP A 66 15.09 3.47 22.08
N GLN A 67 14.94 3.77 23.39
CA GLN A 67 14.52 2.77 24.36
C GLN A 67 13.10 2.31 24.09
N LYS A 68 12.19 3.21 23.69
CA LYS A 68 10.84 2.84 23.29
C LYS A 68 10.81 1.83 22.14
N LEU A 69 11.74 1.94 21.18
CA LEU A 69 11.84 0.98 20.08
C LEU A 69 12.39 -0.37 20.57
N LEU A 70 13.41 -0.34 21.42
CA LEU A 70 14.03 -1.55 21.96
C LEU A 70 13.10 -2.31 22.93
N ASP A 71 12.19 -1.62 23.56
CA ASP A 71 11.20 -2.22 24.46
C ASP A 71 10.01 -2.88 23.72
N VAL A 72 9.93 -2.73 22.38
CA VAL A 72 8.91 -3.41 21.60
C VAL A 72 9.17 -4.92 21.62
N PRO A 73 8.18 -5.73 22.03
CA PRO A 73 8.34 -7.17 22.09
C PRO A 73 8.66 -7.75 20.69
N GLU A 74 9.61 -8.66 20.64
CA GLU A 74 9.91 -9.40 19.42
C GLU A 74 8.68 -10.21 19.00
N PRO A 75 8.17 -10.06 17.75
CA PRO A 75 7.05 -10.83 17.27
C PRO A 75 7.40 -12.32 17.18
N LYS A 76 6.53 -13.17 17.71
CA LYS A 76 6.69 -14.62 17.66
C LYS A 76 5.66 -15.23 16.74
N LEU A 77 6.08 -16.20 15.95
CA LEU A 77 5.16 -16.99 15.14
C LEU A 77 4.28 -17.86 16.03
N THR A 78 3.03 -17.99 15.65
CA THR A 78 2.11 -18.98 16.23
C THR A 78 2.52 -20.40 15.82
N ALA A 79 1.95 -21.40 16.44
CA ALA A 79 2.24 -22.80 16.10
C ALA A 79 1.87 -23.13 14.63
N ASP A 80 0.75 -22.60 14.14
CA ASP A 80 0.30 -22.79 12.75
C ASP A 80 1.26 -22.10 11.77
N GLU A 81 1.68 -20.87 12.07
CA GLU A 81 2.64 -20.11 11.26
C GLU A 81 4.00 -20.79 11.21
N GLN A 82 4.49 -21.29 12.36
CA GLN A 82 5.75 -22.03 12.42
C GLN A 82 5.65 -23.34 11.63
N ALA A 83 4.55 -24.09 11.76
CA ALA A 83 4.34 -25.31 11.00
C ALA A 83 4.33 -25.04 9.48
N PHE A 84 3.73 -23.93 9.04
CA PHE A 84 3.77 -23.51 7.63
C PHE A 84 5.18 -23.21 7.16
N VAL A 85 5.98 -22.53 7.98
CA VAL A 85 7.39 -22.23 7.68
C VAL A 85 8.20 -23.54 7.57
N ASP A 86 8.02 -24.45 8.51
CA ASP A 86 8.81 -25.69 8.57
C ASP A 86 8.44 -26.69 7.44
N ASN A 87 7.24 -26.63 6.91
CA ASN A 87 6.77 -27.58 5.91
C ASN A 87 6.55 -26.92 4.54
N GLN A 88 5.55 -26.04 4.41
CA GLN A 88 5.15 -25.49 3.11
C GLN A 88 6.22 -24.57 2.52
N LEU A 89 6.74 -23.66 3.36
CA LEU A 89 7.80 -22.76 2.91
C LEU A 89 9.09 -23.51 2.59
N ALA A 90 9.52 -24.43 3.44
CA ALA A 90 10.72 -25.25 3.20
C ALA A 90 10.63 -25.97 1.85
N LYS A 91 9.49 -26.61 1.57
CA LYS A 91 9.28 -27.29 0.29
C LYS A 91 9.26 -26.32 -0.90
N LEU A 92 8.65 -25.14 -0.75
CA LEU A 92 8.69 -24.11 -1.82
C LEU A 92 10.13 -23.72 -2.12
N MET A 93 10.96 -23.50 -1.09
CA MET A 93 12.37 -23.12 -1.26
C MET A 93 13.16 -24.16 -2.07
N ASP A 94 12.89 -25.45 -1.88
CA ASP A 94 13.52 -26.53 -2.65
C ASP A 94 13.07 -26.58 -4.11
N MET A 95 11.87 -26.07 -4.42
CA MET A 95 11.34 -26.02 -5.79
C MET A 95 11.88 -24.85 -6.62
N LEU A 96 12.49 -23.84 -5.96
CA LEU A 96 12.91 -22.61 -6.63
C LEU A 96 14.34 -22.71 -7.17
N ASP A 97 14.49 -22.57 -8.48
CA ASP A 97 15.74 -22.36 -9.19
C ASP A 97 15.68 -20.97 -9.85
N ASP A 98 16.23 -19.96 -9.17
CA ASP A 98 16.14 -18.58 -9.61
C ASP A 98 16.82 -18.31 -10.96
N PHE A 99 17.95 -18.99 -11.22
CA PHE A 99 18.62 -18.86 -12.52
C PHE A 99 17.71 -19.34 -13.67
N LYS A 100 17.06 -20.48 -13.48
CA LYS A 100 16.11 -21.01 -14.48
C LYS A 100 14.90 -20.10 -14.65
N ILE A 101 14.31 -19.65 -13.53
CA ILE A 101 13.16 -18.74 -13.51
C ILE A 101 13.47 -17.45 -14.28
N VAL A 102 14.59 -16.81 -13.99
CA VAL A 102 14.90 -15.47 -14.51
C VAL A 102 15.54 -15.52 -15.90
N GLN A 103 16.49 -16.45 -16.12
CA GLN A 103 17.32 -16.44 -17.32
C GLN A 103 16.79 -17.34 -18.45
N GLN A 104 16.08 -18.41 -18.11
CA GLN A 104 15.61 -19.39 -19.10
C GLN A 104 14.12 -19.27 -19.34
N ASP A 105 13.29 -19.52 -18.33
CA ASP A 105 11.85 -19.62 -18.46
C ASP A 105 11.16 -18.25 -18.47
N ARG A 106 11.74 -17.25 -17.81
CA ARG A 106 11.19 -15.89 -17.59
C ARG A 106 9.82 -15.90 -16.93
N ASP A 107 9.52 -16.96 -16.24
CA ASP A 107 8.31 -17.17 -15.44
C ASP A 107 8.58 -18.23 -14.39
N LEU A 108 7.69 -18.30 -13.37
CA LEU A 108 7.70 -19.40 -12.43
C LEU A 108 7.25 -20.68 -13.12
N PRO A 109 7.92 -21.82 -12.90
CA PRO A 109 7.46 -23.10 -13.42
C PRO A 109 6.02 -23.43 -13.01
N LYS A 110 5.25 -24.05 -13.90
CA LYS A 110 3.84 -24.42 -13.63
C LYS A 110 3.67 -25.13 -12.29
N GLN A 111 4.57 -26.04 -11.94
CA GLN A 111 4.54 -26.76 -10.67
C GLN A 111 4.68 -25.83 -9.44
N VAL A 112 5.41 -24.71 -9.57
CA VAL A 112 5.54 -23.72 -8.51
C VAL A 112 4.24 -22.92 -8.39
N TRP A 113 3.65 -22.47 -9.51
CA TRP A 113 2.35 -21.82 -9.51
C TRP A 113 1.26 -22.69 -8.88
N ASP A 114 1.21 -23.97 -9.27
CA ASP A 114 0.24 -24.93 -8.73
C ASP A 114 0.44 -25.14 -7.22
N TYR A 115 1.69 -25.19 -6.77
CA TYR A 115 2.02 -25.33 -5.34
C TYR A 115 1.63 -24.08 -4.54
N LEU A 116 1.94 -22.89 -5.04
CA LEU A 116 1.58 -21.62 -4.39
C LEU A 116 0.06 -21.51 -4.18
N ARG A 117 -0.75 -21.90 -5.20
CA ARG A 117 -2.22 -21.94 -5.08
C ARG A 117 -2.67 -22.96 -4.07
N LYS A 118 -2.22 -24.20 -4.22
CA LYS A 118 -2.62 -25.33 -3.37
C LYS A 118 -2.36 -25.07 -1.90
N GLU A 119 -1.19 -24.54 -1.59
CA GLU A 119 -0.76 -24.31 -0.20
C GLU A 119 -1.12 -22.90 0.32
N ARG A 120 -1.95 -22.14 -0.41
CA ARG A 120 -2.52 -20.85 0.02
C ARG A 120 -1.50 -19.72 0.24
N PHE A 121 -0.37 -19.73 -0.47
CA PHE A 121 0.61 -18.64 -0.38
C PHE A 121 0.05 -17.29 -0.80
N PHE A 122 -1.03 -17.24 -1.58
CA PHE A 122 -1.69 -15.99 -1.98
C PHE A 122 -2.70 -15.47 -0.95
N ALA A 123 -2.92 -16.22 0.13
CA ALA A 123 -3.98 -15.97 1.09
C ALA A 123 -3.49 -15.91 2.54
N MET A 124 -2.24 -15.53 2.75
CA MET A 124 -1.66 -15.47 4.10
C MET A 124 -2.42 -14.48 4.99
N ILE A 125 -2.85 -13.34 4.44
CA ILE A 125 -3.56 -12.28 5.19
C ILE A 125 -5.09 -12.40 5.13
N ILE A 126 -5.65 -13.29 4.29
CA ILE A 126 -7.10 -13.50 4.20
C ILE A 126 -7.53 -14.37 5.37
N GLY A 127 -8.66 -14.02 6.02
CA GLY A 127 -9.20 -14.75 7.15
C GLY A 127 -9.62 -16.18 6.82
N LYS A 128 -9.59 -17.06 7.82
CA LYS A 128 -9.95 -18.48 7.69
C LYS A 128 -11.40 -18.69 7.25
N ASP A 129 -12.30 -17.77 7.58
CA ASP A 129 -13.71 -17.75 7.17
C ASP A 129 -13.91 -17.62 5.66
N HIS A 130 -12.92 -17.07 4.95
CA HIS A 130 -12.88 -16.98 3.49
C HIS A 130 -11.86 -17.94 2.85
N GLY A 131 -11.36 -18.91 3.60
CA GLY A 131 -10.45 -19.94 3.10
C GLY A 131 -8.98 -19.53 3.07
N GLY A 132 -8.61 -18.41 3.69
CA GLY A 132 -7.24 -17.95 3.88
C GLY A 132 -6.56 -18.58 5.09
N LEU A 133 -5.35 -18.11 5.39
CA LEU A 133 -4.52 -18.61 6.49
C LEU A 133 -4.62 -17.77 7.76
N ASP A 134 -5.07 -16.52 7.65
CA ASP A 134 -5.19 -15.57 8.77
C ASP A 134 -3.88 -15.40 9.55
N PHE A 135 -2.78 -15.29 8.81
CA PHE A 135 -1.45 -15.16 9.39
C PHE A 135 -1.18 -13.72 9.83
N SER A 136 -0.36 -13.58 10.86
CA SER A 136 0.08 -12.29 11.35
C SER A 136 0.94 -11.54 10.32
N PRO A 137 1.00 -10.20 10.38
CA PRO A 137 1.91 -9.41 9.55
C PRO A 137 3.39 -9.83 9.72
N ALA A 138 3.76 -10.29 10.91
CA ALA A 138 5.11 -10.80 11.18
C ALA A 138 5.41 -12.08 10.40
N ALA A 139 4.47 -13.03 10.39
CA ALA A 139 4.60 -14.27 9.61
C ALA A 139 4.64 -13.99 8.11
N ASN A 140 3.74 -13.13 7.61
CA ASN A 140 3.73 -12.71 6.21
C ASN A 140 5.10 -12.11 5.81
N SER A 141 5.61 -11.17 6.59
CA SER A 141 6.92 -10.54 6.35
C SER A 141 8.06 -11.56 6.38
N TYR A 142 8.06 -12.46 7.36
CA TYR A 142 9.08 -13.50 7.47
C TYR A 142 9.08 -14.46 6.27
N ILE A 143 7.91 -14.96 5.88
CA ILE A 143 7.75 -15.90 4.75
C ILE A 143 8.20 -15.23 3.45
N VAL A 144 7.74 -14.01 3.16
CA VAL A 144 8.14 -13.26 1.96
C VAL A 144 9.65 -13.02 1.95
N SER A 145 10.24 -12.63 3.08
CA SER A 145 11.70 -12.40 3.18
C SER A 145 12.49 -13.68 2.91
N LYS A 146 12.02 -14.84 3.39
CA LYS A 146 12.65 -16.12 3.10
C LYS A 146 12.56 -16.49 1.62
N ILE A 147 11.41 -16.35 1.00
CA ILE A 147 11.26 -16.59 -0.44
C ILE A 147 12.17 -15.64 -1.24
N ALA A 148 12.24 -14.37 -0.86
CA ALA A 148 13.10 -13.38 -1.51
C ALA A 148 14.60 -13.74 -1.44
N SER A 149 15.03 -14.40 -0.38
CA SER A 149 16.42 -14.87 -0.27
C SER A 149 16.76 -15.98 -1.27
N ARG A 150 15.76 -16.59 -1.90
CA ARG A 150 15.94 -17.65 -2.91
C ARG A 150 15.55 -17.20 -4.32
N SER A 151 14.41 -16.52 -4.45
CA SER A 151 13.93 -15.97 -5.72
C SER A 151 13.07 -14.72 -5.50
N ILE A 152 13.52 -13.60 -6.04
CA ILE A 152 12.75 -12.34 -6.00
C ILE A 152 11.46 -12.46 -6.81
N SER A 153 11.49 -13.14 -7.94
CA SER A 153 10.29 -13.33 -8.77
C SER A 153 9.19 -14.09 -8.02
N ALA A 154 9.55 -15.16 -7.32
CA ALA A 154 8.61 -15.90 -6.48
C ALA A 154 8.12 -15.07 -5.30
N ALA A 155 9.02 -14.32 -4.64
CA ALA A 155 8.66 -13.46 -3.52
C ALA A 155 7.65 -12.37 -3.91
N VAL A 156 7.86 -11.71 -5.03
CA VAL A 156 6.95 -10.67 -5.55
C VAL A 156 5.59 -11.27 -5.90
N SER A 157 5.58 -12.47 -6.50
CA SER A 157 4.34 -13.18 -6.83
C SER A 157 3.49 -13.50 -5.59
N VAL A 158 4.14 -13.80 -4.46
CA VAL A 158 3.46 -14.05 -3.17
C VAL A 158 3.14 -12.75 -2.44
N MET A 159 4.05 -11.78 -2.45
CA MET A 159 3.94 -10.53 -1.71
C MET A 159 2.74 -9.68 -2.18
N VAL A 160 2.53 -9.56 -3.49
CA VAL A 160 1.49 -8.66 -4.03
C VAL A 160 0.08 -9.06 -3.59
N PRO A 161 -0.35 -10.35 -3.68
CA PRO A 161 -1.64 -10.77 -3.13
C PRO A 161 -1.79 -10.55 -1.62
N ASN A 162 -0.68 -10.56 -0.88
CA ASN A 162 -0.64 -10.42 0.58
C ASN A 162 -0.18 -9.03 1.05
N SER A 163 -0.33 -8.01 0.24
CA SER A 163 -0.01 -6.61 0.58
C SER A 163 -1.24 -5.73 0.44
N LEU A 164 -1.04 -4.40 0.52
CA LEU A 164 -2.12 -3.45 0.25
C LEU A 164 -2.61 -3.61 -1.20
N GLY A 165 -3.76 -4.20 -1.36
CA GLY A 165 -4.37 -4.49 -2.65
C GLY A 165 -5.78 -5.03 -2.49
N PRO A 166 -6.34 -5.69 -3.52
CA PRO A 166 -7.73 -6.17 -3.51
C PRO A 166 -8.09 -7.01 -2.28
N GLY A 167 -7.26 -7.93 -1.85
CA GLY A 167 -7.53 -8.79 -0.70
C GLY A 167 -7.68 -8.02 0.61
N GLU A 168 -6.73 -7.14 0.91
CA GLU A 168 -6.72 -6.31 2.11
C GLU A 168 -7.86 -5.29 2.10
N LEU A 169 -8.03 -4.58 0.98
CA LEU A 169 -9.09 -3.58 0.84
C LEU A 169 -10.49 -4.20 0.94
N LEU A 170 -10.71 -5.37 0.34
CA LEU A 170 -11.96 -6.10 0.47
C LEU A 170 -12.22 -6.53 1.91
N THR A 171 -11.20 -7.06 2.59
CA THR A 171 -11.33 -7.51 3.99
C THR A 171 -11.81 -6.38 4.89
N HIS A 172 -11.31 -5.16 4.71
CA HIS A 172 -11.68 -4.03 5.55
C HIS A 172 -12.92 -3.27 5.06
N TYR A 173 -13.06 -3.05 3.75
CA TYR A 173 -14.03 -2.11 3.19
C TYR A 173 -15.06 -2.72 2.24
N GLY A 174 -14.89 -3.98 1.85
CA GLY A 174 -15.82 -4.68 0.96
C GLY A 174 -17.20 -4.89 1.60
N THR A 175 -18.26 -4.88 0.78
CA THR A 175 -19.57 -5.36 1.23
C THR A 175 -19.52 -6.87 1.49
N LYS A 176 -20.54 -7.39 2.17
CA LYS A 176 -20.61 -8.84 2.43
C LYS A 176 -20.58 -9.64 1.11
N GLU A 177 -21.35 -9.21 0.13
CA GLU A 177 -21.44 -9.85 -1.19
C GLU A 177 -20.08 -9.82 -1.92
N GLN A 178 -19.35 -8.71 -1.85
CA GLN A 178 -18.01 -8.58 -2.43
C GLN A 178 -17.02 -9.51 -1.73
N LYS A 179 -17.04 -9.56 -0.40
CA LYS A 179 -16.17 -10.45 0.39
C LYS A 179 -16.45 -11.90 0.08
N ASP A 180 -17.72 -12.30 0.12
CA ASP A 180 -18.14 -13.70 -0.12
C ASP A 180 -17.82 -14.17 -1.55
N TYR A 181 -17.79 -13.28 -2.53
CA TYR A 181 -17.45 -13.62 -3.91
C TYR A 181 -15.94 -13.61 -4.18
N TRP A 182 -15.25 -12.55 -3.78
CA TRP A 182 -13.87 -12.35 -4.19
C TRP A 182 -12.83 -13.02 -3.26
N LEU A 183 -13.01 -12.93 -1.92
CA LEU A 183 -11.98 -13.43 -1.00
C LEU A 183 -11.69 -14.91 -1.13
N PRO A 184 -12.69 -15.82 -1.28
CA PRO A 184 -12.41 -17.24 -1.51
C PRO A 184 -11.63 -17.49 -2.81
N ARG A 185 -11.92 -16.75 -3.88
CA ARG A 185 -11.27 -16.88 -5.19
C ARG A 185 -9.82 -16.36 -5.15
N LEU A 186 -9.57 -15.29 -4.40
CA LEU A 186 -8.21 -14.83 -4.11
C LEU A 186 -7.46 -15.83 -3.23
N ALA A 187 -8.15 -16.43 -2.24
CA ALA A 187 -7.54 -17.35 -1.30
C ALA A 187 -7.11 -18.67 -1.97
N ASP A 188 -7.88 -19.20 -2.91
CA ASP A 188 -7.52 -20.44 -3.61
C ASP A 188 -6.66 -20.19 -4.87
N GLY A 189 -6.42 -18.91 -5.22
CA GLY A 189 -5.63 -18.53 -6.38
C GLY A 189 -6.35 -18.74 -7.70
N THR A 190 -7.69 -18.92 -7.69
CA THR A 190 -8.53 -18.82 -8.90
C THR A 190 -8.38 -17.45 -9.53
N ASP A 191 -8.35 -16.41 -8.68
CA ASP A 191 -8.03 -15.05 -9.08
C ASP A 191 -6.70 -14.60 -8.46
N ILE A 192 -5.86 -13.99 -9.29
CA ILE A 192 -4.60 -13.36 -8.88
C ILE A 192 -4.77 -11.86 -9.03
N PRO A 193 -4.63 -11.09 -7.94
CA PRO A 193 -4.85 -9.66 -7.98
C PRO A 193 -3.62 -8.89 -8.41
N CYS A 194 -3.84 -7.74 -9.05
CA CYS A 194 -2.88 -6.64 -9.05
C CYS A 194 -3.58 -5.35 -8.61
N PHE A 195 -2.80 -4.33 -8.23
CA PHE A 195 -3.33 -3.05 -7.79
C PHE A 195 -2.77 -1.90 -8.62
N ALA A 196 -3.62 -1.30 -9.46
CA ALA A 196 -3.28 -0.23 -10.38
C ALA A 196 -3.47 1.14 -9.69
N LEU A 197 -2.42 1.59 -9.02
CA LEU A 197 -2.35 2.90 -8.37
C LEU A 197 -1.48 3.86 -9.18
N THR A 198 -0.23 3.49 -9.44
CA THR A 198 0.78 4.32 -10.09
C THR A 198 0.43 4.62 -11.56
N GLY A 199 0.53 5.89 -11.95
CA GLY A 199 0.34 6.36 -13.32
C GLY A 199 1.59 7.05 -13.88
N PRO A 200 1.57 7.50 -15.15
CA PRO A 200 2.67 8.25 -15.74
C PRO A 200 3.01 9.54 -15.01
N GLU A 201 2.03 10.19 -14.43
CA GLU A 201 2.13 11.52 -13.81
C GLU A 201 2.12 11.48 -12.29
N ALA A 202 1.70 10.36 -11.67
CA ALA A 202 1.59 10.22 -10.23
C ALA A 202 2.18 8.89 -9.75
N GLY A 203 3.17 8.98 -8.87
CA GLY A 203 3.81 7.86 -8.19
C GLY A 203 3.68 8.00 -6.68
N SER A 204 4.69 8.59 -6.03
CA SER A 204 4.70 8.80 -4.56
C SER A 204 3.57 9.70 -4.07
N ASP A 205 3.17 10.69 -4.88
CA ASP A 205 1.97 11.49 -4.63
C ASP A 205 0.75 10.80 -5.24
N ALA A 206 0.23 9.80 -4.54
CA ALA A 206 -0.96 9.07 -4.96
C ALA A 206 -2.23 9.95 -4.99
N GLY A 207 -2.23 11.05 -4.23
CA GLY A 207 -3.33 12.03 -4.26
C GLY A 207 -3.44 12.81 -5.58
N ALA A 208 -2.34 12.89 -6.34
CA ALA A 208 -2.27 13.62 -7.61
C ALA A 208 -2.65 12.78 -8.84
N ILE A 209 -3.13 11.54 -8.68
CA ILE A 209 -3.54 10.70 -9.83
C ILE A 209 -4.52 11.46 -10.73
N PRO A 210 -4.28 11.51 -12.06
CA PRO A 210 -5.19 12.18 -12.99
C PRO A 210 -6.33 11.28 -13.47
N ASP A 211 -6.28 9.99 -13.13
CA ASP A 211 -7.28 9.01 -13.55
C ASP A 211 -8.65 9.34 -12.95
N GLU A 212 -9.68 9.26 -13.77
CA GLU A 212 -11.02 9.66 -13.36
C GLU A 212 -12.10 8.66 -13.72
N GLY A 213 -13.10 8.59 -12.87
CA GLY A 213 -14.35 7.89 -13.10
C GLY A 213 -15.53 8.86 -13.01
N ILE A 214 -16.40 8.83 -14.01
CA ILE A 214 -17.60 9.66 -14.06
C ILE A 214 -18.81 8.75 -13.88
N ILE A 215 -19.60 9.00 -12.84
CA ILE A 215 -20.91 8.35 -12.68
C ILE A 215 -21.81 8.80 -13.82
N CYS A 216 -22.38 7.86 -14.54
CA CYS A 216 -23.25 8.15 -15.68
C CYS A 216 -24.28 7.04 -15.86
N LYS A 217 -25.34 7.36 -16.56
CA LYS A 217 -26.28 6.35 -17.06
C LYS A 217 -25.71 5.68 -18.31
N GLY A 218 -25.95 4.39 -18.42
CA GLY A 218 -25.52 3.57 -19.55
C GLY A 218 -26.44 2.38 -19.71
N GLU A 219 -26.13 1.52 -20.68
CA GLU A 219 -26.86 0.28 -20.93
C GLU A 219 -25.96 -0.92 -20.66
N HIS A 220 -26.46 -1.89 -19.91
CA HIS A 220 -25.80 -3.16 -19.67
C HIS A 220 -26.83 -4.29 -19.80
N GLU A 221 -26.55 -5.27 -20.64
CA GLU A 221 -27.46 -6.40 -20.94
C GLU A 221 -28.90 -5.96 -21.32
N GLY A 222 -29.01 -4.87 -22.10
CA GLY A 222 -30.30 -4.33 -22.55
C GLY A 222 -31.11 -3.58 -21.50
N LYS A 223 -30.49 -3.23 -20.34
CA LYS A 223 -31.13 -2.47 -19.25
C LYS A 223 -30.38 -1.18 -18.98
N GLU A 224 -31.12 -0.10 -18.73
CA GLU A 224 -30.49 1.12 -18.23
C GLU A 224 -29.93 0.88 -16.83
N VAL A 225 -28.66 1.22 -16.65
CA VAL A 225 -27.94 1.11 -15.38
C VAL A 225 -27.20 2.40 -15.07
N VAL A 226 -26.97 2.66 -13.79
CA VAL A 226 -25.99 3.65 -13.35
C VAL A 226 -24.65 2.96 -13.24
N GLY A 227 -23.66 3.47 -13.95
CA GLY A 227 -22.32 2.92 -14.02
C GLY A 227 -21.25 3.99 -13.90
N ILE A 228 -20.00 3.57 -14.06
CA ILE A 228 -18.83 4.44 -14.03
C ILE A 228 -18.14 4.40 -15.38
N ARG A 229 -18.03 5.54 -16.03
CA ARG A 229 -17.17 5.69 -17.22
C ARG A 229 -15.77 6.03 -16.74
N LEU A 230 -14.83 5.09 -16.94
CA LEU A 230 -13.44 5.20 -16.50
C LEU A 230 -12.55 5.73 -17.63
N ASN A 231 -11.66 6.66 -17.29
CA ASN A 231 -10.56 7.13 -18.12
C ASN A 231 -9.29 7.08 -17.28
N TRP A 232 -8.35 6.17 -17.64
CA TRP A 232 -7.18 5.94 -16.82
C TRP A 232 -5.97 5.49 -17.64
N SER A 233 -4.78 5.77 -17.10
CA SER A 233 -3.51 5.30 -17.65
C SER A 233 -2.57 4.92 -16.50
N LYS A 234 -2.25 3.65 -16.38
CA LYS A 234 -1.42 3.10 -15.30
C LYS A 234 -0.14 2.49 -15.85
N ARG A 235 0.92 2.50 -15.03
CA ARG A 235 2.19 1.87 -15.39
C ARG A 235 2.88 1.25 -14.18
N TYR A 236 3.82 0.35 -14.42
CA TYR A 236 4.60 -0.35 -13.38
C TYR A 236 3.72 -1.13 -12.40
N ILE A 237 2.63 -1.69 -12.90
CA ILE A 237 1.71 -2.45 -12.06
C ILE A 237 2.24 -3.86 -11.89
N THR A 238 2.74 -4.13 -10.70
CA THR A 238 3.32 -5.42 -10.35
C THR A 238 2.28 -6.53 -10.46
N LEU A 239 2.66 -7.66 -11.05
CA LEU A 239 1.82 -8.81 -11.41
C LEU A 239 0.77 -8.56 -12.50
N ALA A 240 0.61 -7.37 -13.07
CA ALA A 240 -0.39 -7.13 -14.12
C ALA A 240 -0.37 -8.17 -15.26
N PRO A 241 0.79 -8.67 -15.75
CA PRO A 241 0.80 -9.70 -16.79
C PRO A 241 0.22 -11.05 -16.38
N SER A 242 0.16 -11.35 -15.09
CA SER A 242 -0.34 -12.62 -14.52
C SER A 242 -1.66 -12.47 -13.78
N ALA A 243 -2.12 -11.22 -13.61
CA ALA A 243 -3.34 -10.93 -12.86
C ALA A 243 -4.59 -11.32 -13.65
N THR A 244 -5.60 -11.77 -12.93
CA THR A 244 -6.95 -12.05 -13.44
C THR A 244 -7.97 -11.07 -12.88
N VAL A 245 -7.59 -10.28 -11.87
CA VAL A 245 -8.40 -9.20 -11.32
C VAL A 245 -7.57 -7.97 -11.04
N LEU A 246 -8.07 -6.84 -11.49
CA LEU A 246 -7.44 -5.54 -11.35
C LEU A 246 -8.15 -4.73 -10.25
N GLY A 247 -7.43 -4.35 -9.20
CA GLY A 247 -7.83 -3.26 -8.33
C GLY A 247 -7.38 -1.95 -8.92
N LEU A 248 -8.30 -1.04 -9.21
CA LEU A 248 -8.02 0.25 -9.85
C LEU A 248 -8.35 1.39 -8.91
N ALA A 249 -7.39 2.30 -8.69
CA ALA A 249 -7.60 3.55 -7.98
C ALA A 249 -7.76 4.72 -8.96
N PHE A 250 -8.79 5.56 -8.73
CA PHE A 250 -9.12 6.72 -9.56
C PHE A 250 -9.91 7.76 -8.75
N LYS A 251 -9.99 8.99 -9.25
CA LYS A 251 -10.86 10.04 -8.70
C LYS A 251 -12.27 9.86 -9.24
N LEU A 252 -13.26 9.79 -8.35
CA LEU A 252 -14.66 9.58 -8.71
C LEU A 252 -15.46 10.89 -8.65
N TYR A 253 -16.20 11.15 -9.72
CA TYR A 253 -17.06 12.31 -9.86
C TYR A 253 -18.51 11.91 -10.18
N ASP A 254 -19.46 12.61 -9.59
CA ASP A 254 -20.91 12.47 -9.84
C ASP A 254 -21.54 13.82 -10.22
N PRO A 255 -21.26 14.33 -11.44
CA PRO A 255 -21.70 15.67 -11.85
C PRO A 255 -23.22 15.82 -11.91
N GLU A 256 -23.94 14.72 -12.15
CA GLU A 256 -25.40 14.67 -12.25
C GLU A 256 -26.08 14.30 -10.92
N ALA A 257 -25.31 14.08 -9.86
CA ALA A 257 -25.79 13.67 -8.54
C ALA A 257 -26.67 12.39 -8.56
N LEU A 258 -26.33 11.44 -9.44
CA LEU A 258 -27.08 10.17 -9.61
C LEU A 258 -27.00 9.29 -8.35
N LEU A 259 -25.94 9.44 -7.54
CA LEU A 259 -25.81 8.77 -6.25
C LEU A 259 -26.31 9.62 -5.07
N GLY A 260 -26.84 10.82 -5.33
CA GLY A 260 -27.33 11.73 -4.29
C GLY A 260 -26.25 12.28 -3.35
N ARG A 261 -24.98 12.28 -3.78
CA ARG A 261 -23.83 12.71 -3.01
C ARG A 261 -23.18 13.98 -3.58
N LYS A 262 -22.02 14.39 -3.01
CA LYS A 262 -21.20 15.48 -3.54
C LYS A 262 -20.79 15.20 -4.99
N LYS A 263 -20.63 16.26 -5.79
CA LYS A 263 -20.17 16.13 -7.19
C LYS A 263 -18.77 15.53 -7.31
N GLU A 264 -17.90 15.81 -6.37
CA GLU A 264 -16.58 15.21 -6.21
C GLU A 264 -16.60 14.27 -5.02
N ILE A 265 -16.39 12.99 -5.26
CA ILE A 265 -16.47 11.94 -4.24
C ILE A 265 -15.09 11.66 -3.65
N GLY A 266 -14.01 11.86 -4.45
CA GLY A 266 -12.64 11.62 -4.06
C GLY A 266 -12.04 10.34 -4.64
N ILE A 267 -10.91 9.89 -4.07
CA ILE A 267 -10.25 8.67 -4.53
C ILE A 267 -11.09 7.45 -4.15
N THR A 268 -11.34 6.64 -5.16
CA THR A 268 -12.19 5.45 -5.07
C THR A 268 -11.44 4.26 -5.66
N CYS A 269 -11.71 3.07 -5.15
CA CYS A 269 -11.19 1.83 -5.70
C CYS A 269 -12.32 1.00 -6.30
N ALA A 270 -12.04 0.38 -7.43
CA ALA A 270 -12.94 -0.58 -8.08
C ALA A 270 -12.18 -1.86 -8.44
N LEU A 271 -12.92 -2.96 -8.55
CA LEU A 271 -12.42 -4.23 -9.07
C LEU A 271 -12.93 -4.42 -10.49
N SER A 272 -12.03 -4.84 -11.38
CA SER A 272 -12.34 -5.24 -12.74
C SER A 272 -11.72 -6.62 -13.00
N PRO A 273 -12.49 -7.57 -13.57
CA PRO A 273 -11.96 -8.82 -14.08
C PRO A 273 -10.95 -8.61 -15.18
#